data_1ef88b1ed624f4b2d8f2b26d4d8eb72e
#
_entry.id   1ef88b1ed624f4b2d8f2b26d4d8eb72e
#
_cell.length_a   1.000
_cell.length_b   1.000
_cell.length_c   1.000
_cell.angle_alpha   90.00
_cell.angle_beta   90.00
_cell.angle_gamma   90.00
#
_symmetry.space_group_name_H-M   'P 1'
#
loop_
_entity.id
_entity.type
_entity.pdbx_description
1 polymer ?
#
loop_
_entity_poly.entity_id
_entity_poly.type
_entity_poly.pdbx_seq_one_letter_code
_entity_poly.pdbx_strand_id
1 'polypeptide(L)'
;MSKVTLSKKTLDVLKNFSTINSSIVFRKGSTVRTISNAENILAKFTGEEIFPTDFAIYDLSQFLSGISLFNDPQLEFTTSDFVNIKGGRQSAKYYFSDPEITLKSAPERNVNFPGSDLQFNLSSDDLLALQKASAIYSLPDLTFFSEEGSDTI
;
A
#
# COMPACT_ATOMS: atom_id res chain seq x y z
N MET A 1 8.77 3.95 -24.12
CA MET A 1 7.51 3.26 -23.78
C MET A 1 7.87 2.18 -22.75
N SER A 2 7.42 2.34 -21.53
CA SER A 2 7.73 1.40 -20.45
C SER A 2 6.49 0.60 -20.09
N LYS A 3 6.67 -0.71 -19.81
CA LYS A 3 5.59 -1.62 -19.44
C LYS A 3 5.87 -2.15 -18.02
N VAL A 4 4.82 -2.22 -17.23
CA VAL A 4 4.87 -2.75 -15.86
C VAL A 4 3.72 -3.74 -15.69
N THR A 5 4.03 -4.94 -15.21
CA THR A 5 3.03 -5.93 -14.79
C THR A 5 3.08 -6.03 -13.28
N LEU A 6 1.95 -5.81 -12.62
CA LEU A 6 1.89 -5.87 -11.16
C LEU A 6 1.79 -7.33 -10.70
N SER A 7 2.67 -7.72 -9.80
CA SER A 7 2.61 -9.02 -9.14
C SER A 7 1.39 -9.11 -8.21
N LYS A 8 0.95 -10.33 -7.92
CA LYS A 8 -0.13 -10.56 -6.95
C LYS A 8 0.18 -9.93 -5.60
N LYS A 9 1.44 -10.03 -5.14
CA LYS A 9 1.90 -9.44 -3.88
C LYS A 9 1.72 -7.92 -3.89
N THR A 10 2.14 -7.25 -4.97
CA THR A 10 1.99 -5.80 -5.12
C THR A 10 0.52 -5.40 -5.15
N LEU A 11 -0.34 -6.13 -5.87
CA LEU A 11 -1.77 -5.89 -5.89
C LEU A 11 -2.41 -6.02 -4.50
N ASP A 12 -2.04 -7.05 -3.73
CA ASP A 12 -2.55 -7.29 -2.38
C ASP A 12 -2.10 -6.17 -1.41
N VAL A 13 -0.84 -5.72 -1.52
CA VAL A 13 -0.35 -4.57 -0.74
C VAL A 13 -1.08 -3.28 -1.11
N LEU A 14 -1.28 -3.01 -2.41
CA LEU A 14 -1.99 -1.80 -2.85
C LEU A 14 -3.46 -1.80 -2.39
N LYS A 15 -4.12 -2.98 -2.36
CA LYS A 15 -5.45 -3.12 -1.75
C LYS A 15 -5.44 -2.78 -0.27
N ASN A 16 -4.43 -3.22 0.48
CA ASN A 16 -4.27 -2.81 1.88
C ASN A 16 -4.02 -1.30 1.99
N PHE A 17 -3.16 -0.73 1.15
CA PHE A 17 -2.88 0.71 1.15
C PHE A 17 -4.14 1.55 0.87
N SER A 18 -5.05 1.07 0.03
CA SER A 18 -6.32 1.75 -0.25
C SER A 18 -7.24 1.86 0.97
N THR A 19 -7.04 1.04 2.01
CA THR A 19 -7.75 1.16 3.30
C THR A 19 -7.13 2.20 4.22
N ILE A 20 -5.85 2.55 3.99
CA ILE A 20 -5.14 3.60 4.76
C ILE A 20 -5.42 4.98 4.16
N ASN A 21 -5.34 5.08 2.82
CA ASN A 21 -5.65 6.30 2.07
C ASN A 21 -6.25 5.92 0.71
N SER A 22 -7.34 6.58 0.34
CA SER A 22 -8.00 6.37 -0.95
C SER A 22 -7.12 6.79 -2.13
N SER A 23 -6.18 7.70 -1.92
CA SER A 23 -5.26 8.20 -2.94
C SER A 23 -3.82 7.77 -2.67
N ILE A 24 -3.00 7.75 -3.73
CA ILE A 24 -1.59 7.39 -3.61
C ILE A 24 -0.73 8.10 -4.65
N VAL A 25 0.49 8.46 -4.25
CA VAL A 25 1.52 8.96 -5.16
C VAL A 25 2.58 7.89 -5.34
N PHE A 26 2.76 7.45 -6.57
CA PHE A 26 3.86 6.58 -6.96
C PHE A 26 5.06 7.43 -7.35
N ARG A 27 6.22 7.07 -6.83
CA ARG A 27 7.50 7.64 -7.25
C ARG A 27 8.23 6.68 -8.18
N LYS A 28 9.02 7.22 -9.08
CA LYS A 28 9.91 6.43 -9.93
C LYS A 28 10.76 5.48 -9.08
N GLY A 29 10.76 4.20 -9.45
CA GLY A 29 11.46 3.14 -8.72
C GLY A 29 10.53 2.04 -8.24
N SER A 30 10.97 1.25 -7.26
CA SER A 30 10.25 0.07 -6.76
C SER A 30 9.58 0.27 -5.40
N THR A 31 9.73 1.46 -4.81
CA THR A 31 9.19 1.74 -3.46
C THR A 31 7.89 2.52 -3.56
N VAL A 32 6.85 1.99 -2.92
CA VAL A 32 5.55 2.63 -2.79
C VAL A 32 5.31 2.97 -1.32
N ARG A 33 4.79 4.14 -1.07
CA ARG A 33 4.47 4.63 0.28
C ARG A 33 3.07 5.21 0.33
N THR A 34 2.43 5.05 1.47
CA THR A 34 1.14 5.70 1.76
C THR A 34 1.15 6.28 3.17
N ILE A 35 0.35 7.31 3.37
CA ILE A 35 0.13 7.93 4.68
C ILE A 35 -1.36 8.19 4.86
N SER A 36 -1.88 7.92 6.04
CA SER A 36 -3.27 8.21 6.36
C SER A 36 -3.55 9.72 6.37
N ASN A 37 -4.81 10.11 6.16
CA ASN A 37 -5.21 11.51 6.20
C ASN A 37 -4.91 12.18 7.56
N ALA A 38 -5.00 11.41 8.65
CA ALA A 38 -4.66 11.86 10.00
C ALA A 38 -3.15 11.83 10.31
N GLU A 39 -2.30 11.40 9.39
CA GLU A 39 -0.84 11.28 9.50
C GLU A 39 -0.34 10.37 10.65
N ASN A 40 -1.19 9.51 11.16
CA ASN A 40 -0.87 8.57 12.23
C ASN A 40 -0.48 7.17 11.74
N ILE A 41 -0.68 6.88 10.45
CA ILE A 41 -0.28 5.62 9.82
C ILE A 41 0.59 5.94 8.61
N LEU A 42 1.80 5.42 8.61
CA LEU A 42 2.73 5.47 7.47
C LEU A 42 3.11 4.04 7.09
N ALA A 43 2.90 3.68 5.84
CA ALA A 43 3.28 2.38 5.32
C ALA A 43 4.22 2.51 4.12
N LYS A 44 5.16 1.55 4.01
CA LYS A 44 6.15 1.47 2.95
C LYS A 44 6.23 0.04 2.46
N PHE A 45 6.27 -0.12 1.14
CA PHE A 45 6.49 -1.38 0.47
C PHE A 45 7.52 -1.22 -0.64
N THR A 46 8.44 -2.18 -0.76
CA THR A 46 9.37 -2.26 -1.89
C THR A 46 9.05 -3.54 -2.64
N GLY A 47 8.57 -3.38 -3.86
CA GLY A 47 8.19 -4.47 -4.76
C GLY A 47 9.32 -4.86 -5.71
N GLU A 48 9.00 -5.78 -6.62
CA GLU A 48 9.89 -6.20 -7.71
C GLU A 48 9.72 -5.30 -8.95
N GLU A 49 8.57 -4.65 -9.07
CA GLU A 49 8.23 -3.77 -10.17
C GLU A 49 8.97 -2.44 -10.06
N ILE A 50 9.41 -1.93 -11.20
CA ILE A 50 10.04 -0.61 -11.30
C ILE A 50 9.11 0.31 -12.06
N PHE A 51 8.53 1.28 -11.38
CA PHE A 51 7.73 2.33 -12.00
C PHE A 51 8.64 3.31 -12.73
N PRO A 52 8.35 3.63 -14.01
CA PRO A 52 9.26 4.41 -14.86
C PRO A 52 9.26 5.91 -14.56
N THR A 53 8.19 6.43 -13.96
CA THR A 53 7.95 7.85 -13.70
C THR A 53 7.11 8.02 -12.45
N ASP A 54 7.07 9.26 -11.94
CA ASP A 54 6.14 9.66 -10.89
C ASP A 54 4.73 9.78 -11.47
N PHE A 55 3.73 9.35 -10.72
CA PHE A 55 2.32 9.53 -11.05
C PHE A 55 1.44 9.40 -9.81
N ALA A 56 0.23 9.91 -9.89
CA ALA A 56 -0.69 9.93 -8.78
C ALA A 56 -2.06 9.35 -9.15
N ILE A 57 -2.61 8.57 -8.23
CA ILE A 57 -3.93 7.93 -8.33
C ILE A 57 -4.83 8.55 -7.27
N TYR A 58 -5.94 9.16 -7.69
CA TYR A 58 -6.92 9.76 -6.77
C TYR A 58 -7.76 8.72 -6.05
N ASP A 59 -8.24 7.72 -6.77
CA ASP A 59 -9.01 6.59 -6.23
C ASP A 59 -8.30 5.28 -6.53
N LEU A 60 -7.52 4.82 -5.55
CA LEU A 60 -6.73 3.60 -5.66
C LEU A 60 -7.62 2.35 -5.77
N SER A 61 -8.76 2.33 -5.08
CA SER A 61 -9.70 1.21 -5.14
C SER A 61 -10.32 1.09 -6.52
N GLN A 62 -10.72 2.22 -7.12
CA GLN A 62 -11.23 2.26 -8.50
C GLN A 62 -10.17 1.81 -9.50
N PHE A 63 -8.94 2.29 -9.37
CA PHE A 63 -7.82 1.90 -10.22
C PHE A 63 -7.55 0.39 -10.17
N LEU A 64 -7.48 -0.19 -8.96
CA LEU A 64 -7.27 -1.62 -8.77
C LEU A 64 -8.45 -2.45 -9.30
N SER A 65 -9.68 -1.98 -9.12
CA SER A 65 -10.86 -2.61 -9.69
C SER A 65 -10.82 -2.58 -11.21
N GLY A 66 -10.39 -1.45 -11.81
CA GLY A 66 -10.19 -1.32 -13.24
C GLY A 66 -9.16 -2.31 -13.77
N ILE A 67 -8.04 -2.49 -13.09
CA ILE A 67 -7.01 -3.47 -13.45
C ILE A 67 -7.56 -4.90 -13.41
N SER A 68 -8.40 -5.23 -12.41
CA SER A 68 -8.96 -6.57 -12.23
C SER A 68 -9.92 -7.02 -13.34
N LEU A 69 -10.37 -6.11 -14.20
CA LEU A 69 -11.21 -6.45 -15.37
C LEU A 69 -10.43 -7.13 -16.51
N PHE A 70 -9.11 -7.07 -16.45
CA PHE A 70 -8.24 -7.58 -17.51
C PHE A 70 -7.56 -8.89 -17.09
N ASN A 71 -7.40 -9.79 -18.05
CA ASN A 71 -6.54 -10.96 -17.85
C ASN A 71 -5.09 -10.56 -18.15
N ASP A 72 -4.18 -10.87 -17.22
CA ASP A 72 -2.75 -10.54 -17.30
C ASP A 72 -2.48 -9.07 -17.67
N PRO A 73 -2.99 -8.11 -16.88
CA PRO A 73 -2.95 -6.70 -17.21
C PRO A 73 -1.52 -6.16 -17.26
N GLN A 74 -1.21 -5.42 -18.32
CA GLN A 74 0.01 -4.65 -18.47
C GLN A 74 -0.29 -3.17 -18.40
N LEU A 75 0.45 -2.45 -17.58
CA LEU A 75 0.42 -1.00 -17.47
C LEU A 75 1.45 -0.41 -18.45
N GLU A 76 1.00 0.29 -19.50
CA GLU A 76 1.88 0.93 -20.47
C GLU A 76 1.94 2.43 -20.24
N PHE A 77 3.12 2.91 -19.88
CA PHE A 77 3.42 4.32 -19.64
C PHE A 77 3.97 4.95 -20.93
N THR A 78 3.17 5.76 -21.58
CA THR A 78 3.51 6.45 -22.85
C THR A 78 3.56 7.96 -22.70
N THR A 79 2.81 8.50 -21.76
CA THR A 79 2.69 9.93 -21.46
C THR A 79 2.75 10.16 -19.95
N SER A 80 2.85 11.42 -19.54
CA SER A 80 2.76 11.84 -18.13
C SER A 80 1.33 11.88 -17.58
N ASP A 81 0.32 11.81 -18.46
CA ASP A 81 -1.05 12.18 -18.10
C ASP A 81 -1.93 10.96 -17.81
N PHE A 82 -1.58 9.80 -18.37
CA PHE A 82 -2.35 8.57 -18.19
C PHE A 82 -1.50 7.32 -18.37
N VAL A 83 -2.00 6.21 -17.86
CA VAL A 83 -1.51 4.86 -18.17
C VAL A 83 -2.53 4.10 -19.00
N ASN A 84 -2.04 3.36 -20.01
CA ASN A 84 -2.88 2.39 -20.71
C ASN A 84 -2.82 1.06 -19.98
N ILE A 85 -3.97 0.54 -19.60
CA ILE A 85 -4.13 -0.80 -19.06
C ILE A 85 -4.52 -1.71 -20.18
N LYS A 86 -3.73 -2.73 -20.49
CA LYS A 86 -3.98 -3.67 -21.59
C LYS A 86 -4.01 -5.10 -21.07
N GLY A 87 -4.99 -5.87 -21.54
CA GLY A 87 -5.10 -7.30 -21.30
C GLY A 87 -5.84 -7.98 -22.45
N GLY A 88 -5.18 -8.95 -23.10
CA GLY A 88 -5.74 -9.62 -24.28
C GLY A 88 -6.07 -8.64 -25.41
N ARG A 89 -7.35 -8.58 -25.81
CA ARG A 89 -7.85 -7.68 -26.86
C ARG A 89 -8.41 -6.36 -26.32
N GLN A 90 -8.40 -6.17 -25.02
CA GLN A 90 -9.01 -5.03 -24.35
C GLN A 90 -7.96 -4.03 -23.89
N SER A 91 -8.34 -2.76 -23.86
CA SER A 91 -7.52 -1.69 -23.31
C SER A 91 -8.39 -0.61 -22.69
N ALA A 92 -7.87 0.03 -21.64
CA ALA A 92 -8.46 1.20 -21.04
C ALA A 92 -7.37 2.24 -20.74
N LYS A 93 -7.77 3.50 -20.70
CA LYS A 93 -6.92 4.60 -20.23
C LYS A 93 -7.35 4.99 -18.83
N TYR A 94 -6.38 5.09 -17.92
CA TYR A 94 -6.59 5.67 -16.61
C TYR A 94 -5.79 6.97 -16.51
N TYR A 95 -6.47 8.10 -16.32
CA TYR A 95 -5.84 9.42 -16.19
C TYR A 95 -5.33 9.62 -14.77
N PHE A 96 -4.12 10.16 -14.70
CA PHE A 96 -3.49 10.49 -13.43
C PHE A 96 -4.06 11.77 -12.83
N SER A 97 -3.98 11.87 -11.51
CA SER A 97 -4.25 13.11 -10.78
C SER A 97 -2.97 13.92 -10.64
N ASP A 98 -3.11 15.20 -10.40
CA ASP A 98 -1.97 16.05 -10.08
C ASP A 98 -1.51 15.75 -8.63
N PRO A 99 -0.27 15.28 -8.44
CA PRO A 99 0.24 14.93 -7.11
C PRO A 99 0.43 16.12 -6.19
N GLU A 100 0.59 17.34 -6.75
CA GLU A 100 0.89 18.54 -5.95
C GLU A 100 -0.37 19.26 -5.46
N ILE A 101 -1.49 19.13 -6.19
CA ILE A 101 -2.69 19.94 -5.92
C ILE A 101 -3.69 19.19 -5.02
N THR A 102 -3.80 17.89 -5.13
CA THR A 102 -4.96 17.14 -4.58
C THR A 102 -4.61 16.03 -3.61
N LEU A 103 -3.36 15.64 -3.47
CA LEU A 103 -3.03 14.41 -2.78
C LEU A 103 -2.00 14.60 -1.67
N LYS A 104 -2.28 13.96 -0.54
CA LYS A 104 -1.33 13.87 0.55
C LYS A 104 -0.26 12.83 0.22
N SER A 105 0.95 13.28 -0.02
CA SER A 105 2.10 12.41 -0.33
C SER A 105 2.80 11.96 0.95
N ALA A 106 3.07 10.66 1.06
CA ALA A 106 3.91 10.15 2.14
C ALA A 106 5.35 10.67 2.01
N PRO A 107 6.04 10.96 3.15
CA PRO A 107 7.42 11.44 3.12
C PRO A 107 8.36 10.41 2.47
N GLU A 108 9.30 10.89 1.66
CA GLU A 108 10.27 10.01 0.99
C GLU A 108 11.37 9.52 1.94
N ARG A 109 11.63 10.30 3.00
CA ARG A 109 12.60 9.91 4.04
C ARG A 109 12.10 8.72 4.85
N ASN A 110 13.01 7.86 5.27
CA ASN A 110 12.67 6.83 6.24
C ASN A 110 12.39 7.49 7.60
N VAL A 111 11.32 7.06 8.23
CA VAL A 111 11.04 7.40 9.64
C VAL A 111 11.81 6.39 10.49
N ASN A 112 12.74 6.86 11.29
CA ASN A 112 13.46 6.02 12.23
C ASN A 112 12.70 6.03 13.56
N PHE A 113 12.41 4.84 14.07
CA PHE A 113 11.90 4.68 15.42
C PHE A 113 13.08 4.82 16.40
N PRO A 114 13.02 5.70 17.41
CA PRO A 114 14.17 6.05 18.23
C PRO A 114 14.65 4.92 19.16
N GLY A 115 13.86 3.89 19.36
CA GLY A 115 14.18 2.72 20.18
C GLY A 115 12.95 1.85 20.38
N SER A 116 13.15 0.61 20.79
CA SER A 116 12.06 -0.29 21.19
C SER A 116 12.36 -0.80 22.61
N ASP A 117 11.42 -0.61 23.51
CA ASP A 117 11.50 -1.15 24.88
C ASP A 117 11.11 -2.64 24.90
N LEU A 118 10.33 -3.05 23.88
CA LEU A 118 9.85 -4.42 23.74
C LEU A 118 10.08 -4.89 22.29
N GLN A 119 10.66 -6.09 22.13
CA GLN A 119 10.84 -6.72 20.83
C GLN A 119 10.52 -8.22 20.95
N PHE A 120 9.61 -8.70 20.09
CA PHE A 120 9.17 -10.09 20.08
C PHE A 120 8.71 -10.51 18.70
N ASN A 121 8.55 -11.82 18.51
CA ASN A 121 7.97 -12.38 17.28
C ASN A 121 6.52 -12.78 17.56
N LEU A 122 5.60 -12.29 16.71
CA LEU A 122 4.20 -12.68 16.72
C LEU A 122 3.93 -13.55 15.51
N SER A 123 3.40 -14.75 15.70
CA SER A 123 3.02 -15.60 14.58
C SER A 123 1.75 -15.09 13.88
N SER A 124 1.58 -15.43 12.60
CA SER A 124 0.34 -15.09 11.87
C SER A 124 -0.90 -15.70 12.51
N ASP A 125 -0.79 -16.90 13.08
CA ASP A 125 -1.90 -17.60 13.70
C ASP A 125 -2.31 -16.92 15.03
N ASP A 126 -1.34 -16.48 15.83
CA ASP A 126 -1.60 -15.71 17.04
C ASP A 126 -2.24 -14.36 16.73
N LEU A 127 -1.74 -13.65 15.71
CA LEU A 127 -2.34 -12.39 15.27
C LEU A 127 -3.79 -12.59 14.84
N LEU A 128 -4.09 -13.64 14.06
CA LEU A 128 -5.45 -13.96 13.66
C LEU A 128 -6.35 -14.32 14.84
N ALA A 129 -5.83 -15.04 15.84
CA ALA A 129 -6.56 -15.36 17.06
C ALA A 129 -6.90 -14.11 17.86
N LEU A 130 -5.93 -13.19 18.02
CA LEU A 130 -6.12 -11.91 18.69
C LEU A 130 -7.12 -11.01 17.97
N GLN A 131 -7.09 -10.96 16.63
CA GLN A 131 -8.07 -10.23 15.83
C GLN A 131 -9.49 -10.80 15.99
N LYS A 132 -9.65 -12.12 16.02
CA LYS A 132 -10.94 -12.76 16.28
C LYS A 132 -11.45 -12.45 17.70
N ALA A 133 -10.59 -12.53 18.70
CA ALA A 133 -10.95 -12.19 20.07
C ALA A 133 -11.38 -10.71 20.20
N SER A 134 -10.62 -9.80 19.61
CA SER A 134 -10.97 -8.37 19.54
C SER A 134 -12.37 -8.16 18.93
N ALA A 135 -12.68 -8.82 17.83
CA ALA A 135 -14.00 -8.71 17.19
C ALA A 135 -15.14 -9.29 18.07
N ILE A 136 -14.92 -10.44 18.71
CA ILE A 136 -15.92 -11.11 19.55
C ILE A 136 -16.25 -10.27 20.79
N TYR A 137 -15.23 -9.71 21.41
CA TYR A 137 -15.38 -8.94 22.65
C TYR A 137 -15.57 -7.43 22.41
N SER A 138 -15.59 -6.99 21.15
CA SER A 138 -15.68 -5.56 20.78
C SER A 138 -14.59 -4.69 21.44
N LEU A 139 -13.38 -5.21 21.52
CA LEU A 139 -12.21 -4.53 22.08
C LEU A 139 -11.36 -3.98 20.92
N PRO A 140 -11.35 -2.65 20.68
CA PRO A 140 -10.67 -2.08 19.53
C PRO A 140 -9.15 -2.02 19.69
N ASP A 141 -8.65 -2.10 20.93
CA ASP A 141 -7.24 -1.90 21.26
C ASP A 141 -6.57 -3.22 21.63
N LEU A 142 -5.34 -3.39 21.20
CA LEU A 142 -4.46 -4.50 21.56
C LEU A 142 -3.16 -3.93 22.16
N THR A 143 -2.88 -4.29 23.40
CA THR A 143 -1.68 -3.84 24.10
C THR A 143 -0.76 -5.02 24.36
N PHE A 144 0.52 -4.88 23.98
CA PHE A 144 1.59 -5.80 24.32
C PHE A 144 2.41 -5.21 25.46
N PHE A 145 2.60 -5.98 26.50
CA PHE A 145 3.42 -5.57 27.65
C PHE A 145 4.21 -6.77 28.20
N SER A 146 5.32 -6.49 28.83
CA SER A 146 6.02 -7.48 29.65
C SER A 146 6.23 -6.91 31.07
N GLU A 147 6.21 -7.78 32.07
CA GLU A 147 6.56 -7.41 33.41
C GLU A 147 8.07 -7.47 33.61
N GLU A 148 8.60 -6.60 34.48
CA GLU A 148 10.03 -6.56 34.78
C GLU A 148 10.52 -7.92 35.31
N GLY A 149 11.52 -8.50 34.64
CA GLY A 149 12.05 -9.83 34.99
C GLY A 149 11.25 -11.02 34.45
N SER A 150 10.25 -10.80 33.62
CA SER A 150 9.49 -11.86 32.92
C SER A 150 9.99 -12.06 31.52
N ASP A 151 10.10 -13.32 31.09
CA ASP A 151 10.36 -13.70 29.67
C ASP A 151 9.06 -13.87 28.88
N THR A 152 7.91 -13.49 29.43
CA THR A 152 6.58 -13.58 28.81
C THR A 152 6.05 -12.20 28.42
N ILE A 153 5.26 -12.19 27.34
CA ILE A 153 4.56 -11.02 26.81
C ILE A 153 3.06 -11.32 26.84
#